data_3c19e35a864fec7b541be9f45c14584b
#
_entry.id   3c19e35a864fec7b541be9f45c14584b
#
_cell.length_a   1.000
_cell.length_b   1.000
_cell.length_c   1.000
_cell.angle_alpha   90.00
_cell.angle_beta   90.00
_cell.angle_gamma   90.00
#
_symmetry.space_group_name_H-M   'P 1'
#
loop_
_entity.id
_entity.type
_entity.pdbx_description
1 polymer ?
#
loop_
_entity_poly.entity_id
_entity_poly.type
_entity_poly.pdbx_seq_one_letter_code
_entity_poly.pdbx_strand_id
1 'polypeptide(L)'
;MAAKKVLIVYAHQSSGSFNAAAKNAAVEVLTAQGCTVAVSDLYAMKFKATATAEDINGEVKNVDHFRYAEETKLAWEEGKLSADLTEEQHKLTEADLIIFQFPMYWFTVPAIMKGWMDRVLTLGFAYSQEKRYSQGVFKDKMAMLSFTTGSQESMFSADGINGDMNVTLWPLQNGILHYCGFQVLAPQIFWAPSHVAPEVRGAMLEGWRTRLQGLLGEKPLSFIPLDCFDKEKGYQLKPEVHEKHAAKEFGLTVGIHLGKALPPNNQIKAGV
;
A
#
# COMPACT_ATOMS: atom_id res chain seq x y z
N MET A 1 -27.98 -5.19 -4.48
CA MET A 1 -26.56 -5.11 -4.91
C MET A 1 -25.84 -6.29 -4.27
N ALA A 2 -24.84 -6.87 -4.95
CA ALA A 2 -24.04 -7.93 -4.34
C ALA A 2 -23.27 -7.37 -3.12
N ALA A 3 -23.06 -8.23 -2.10
CA ALA A 3 -22.29 -7.85 -0.93
C ALA A 3 -20.85 -7.49 -1.34
N LYS A 4 -20.34 -6.37 -0.83
CA LYS A 4 -18.95 -5.98 -1.05
C LYS A 4 -17.98 -6.91 -0.32
N LYS A 5 -16.87 -7.24 -0.96
CA LYS A 5 -15.84 -8.11 -0.41
C LYS A 5 -14.63 -7.27 0.02
N VAL A 6 -14.18 -7.47 1.25
CA VAL A 6 -13.05 -6.74 1.82
C VAL A 6 -11.97 -7.73 2.24
N LEU A 7 -10.74 -7.49 1.80
CA LEU A 7 -9.56 -8.20 2.27
C LEU A 7 -8.79 -7.30 3.24
N ILE A 8 -8.51 -7.80 4.44
CA ILE A 8 -7.61 -7.15 5.39
C ILE A 8 -6.31 -7.94 5.44
N VAL A 9 -5.23 -7.37 4.91
CA VAL A 9 -3.87 -7.92 5.06
C VAL A 9 -3.30 -7.34 6.34
N TYR A 10 -3.10 -8.19 7.34
CA TYR A 10 -2.76 -7.80 8.71
C TYR A 10 -1.38 -8.32 9.10
N ALA A 11 -0.56 -7.42 9.66
CA ALA A 11 0.79 -7.75 10.10
C ALA A 11 1.06 -7.21 11.50
N HIS A 12 0.76 -8.00 12.53
CA HIS A 12 1.23 -7.79 13.89
C HIS A 12 1.30 -9.11 14.64
N GLN A 13 2.37 -9.33 15.39
CA GLN A 13 2.63 -10.58 16.12
C GLN A 13 1.85 -10.72 17.43
N SER A 14 1.27 -9.64 17.94
CA SER A 14 0.57 -9.62 19.24
C SER A 14 -0.94 -9.40 19.06
N SER A 15 -1.74 -10.32 19.56
CA SER A 15 -3.21 -10.23 19.54
C SER A 15 -3.77 -9.12 20.46
N GLY A 16 -2.99 -8.66 21.42
CA GLY A 16 -3.34 -7.55 22.32
C GLY A 16 -2.90 -6.17 21.84
N SER A 17 -2.38 -6.05 20.61
CA SER A 17 -1.90 -4.78 20.08
C SER A 17 -3.04 -3.85 19.67
N PHE A 18 -2.72 -2.53 19.58
CA PHE A 18 -3.63 -1.55 18.99
C PHE A 18 -3.97 -1.89 17.53
N ASN A 19 -3.01 -2.43 16.77
CA ASN A 19 -3.24 -2.91 15.41
C ASN A 19 -4.26 -4.05 15.36
N ALA A 20 -4.25 -4.97 16.34
CA ALA A 20 -5.26 -6.00 16.46
C ALA A 20 -6.64 -5.42 16.75
N ALA A 21 -6.72 -4.43 17.65
CA ALA A 21 -7.96 -3.72 17.95
C ALA A 21 -8.53 -2.98 16.73
N ALA A 22 -7.67 -2.29 15.97
CA ALA A 22 -8.06 -1.60 14.73
C ALA A 22 -8.54 -2.59 13.65
N LYS A 23 -7.86 -3.72 13.47
CA LYS A 23 -8.30 -4.81 12.58
C LYS A 23 -9.66 -5.37 13.01
N ASN A 24 -9.85 -5.66 14.30
CA ASN A 24 -11.10 -6.21 14.82
C ASN A 24 -12.25 -5.22 14.63
N ALA A 25 -12.03 -3.92 14.88
CA ALA A 25 -13.03 -2.87 14.61
C ALA A 25 -13.42 -2.84 13.12
N ALA A 26 -12.47 -2.99 12.21
CA ALA A 26 -12.75 -3.04 10.78
C ALA A 26 -13.59 -4.28 10.41
N VAL A 27 -13.23 -5.46 10.91
CA VAL A 27 -14.02 -6.69 10.68
C VAL A 27 -15.45 -6.51 11.19
N GLU A 28 -15.63 -6.03 12.42
CA GLU A 28 -16.93 -5.86 13.05
C GLU A 28 -17.83 -4.88 12.26
N VAL A 29 -17.33 -3.67 12.01
CA VAL A 29 -18.12 -2.61 11.36
C VAL A 29 -18.46 -2.97 9.91
N LEU A 30 -17.50 -3.48 9.14
CA LEU A 30 -17.74 -3.83 7.74
C LEU A 30 -18.66 -5.03 7.60
N THR A 31 -18.54 -6.03 8.49
CA THR A 31 -19.47 -7.17 8.51
C THR A 31 -20.90 -6.73 8.88
N ALA A 32 -21.04 -5.82 9.86
CA ALA A 32 -22.33 -5.26 10.22
C ALA A 32 -23.00 -4.47 9.09
N GLN A 33 -22.22 -3.95 8.13
CA GLN A 33 -22.70 -3.31 6.92
C GLN A 33 -23.01 -4.30 5.78
N GLY A 34 -22.91 -5.60 6.03
CA GLY A 34 -23.19 -6.64 5.03
C GLY A 34 -22.03 -6.96 4.09
N CYS A 35 -20.81 -6.51 4.40
CA CYS A 35 -19.62 -6.91 3.65
C CYS A 35 -19.18 -8.33 4.03
N THR A 36 -18.62 -9.05 3.08
CA THR A 36 -17.83 -10.25 3.34
C THR A 36 -16.40 -9.85 3.60
N VAL A 37 -15.89 -10.12 4.82
CA VAL A 37 -14.53 -9.71 5.22
C VAL A 37 -13.64 -10.94 5.36
N ALA A 38 -12.57 -10.99 4.58
CA ALA A 38 -11.48 -11.96 4.71
C ALA A 38 -10.28 -11.29 5.39
N VAL A 39 -9.59 -12.03 6.26
CA VAL A 39 -8.38 -11.54 6.94
C VAL A 39 -7.22 -12.47 6.61
N SER A 40 -6.15 -11.91 6.06
CA SER A 40 -4.86 -12.58 5.94
C SER A 40 -3.97 -12.10 7.09
N ASP A 41 -4.00 -12.85 8.20
CA ASP A 41 -3.13 -12.61 9.36
C ASP A 41 -1.77 -13.22 9.10
N LEU A 42 -0.83 -12.41 8.61
CA LEU A 42 0.45 -12.89 8.11
C LEU A 42 1.31 -13.59 9.17
N TYR A 43 1.23 -13.15 10.43
CA TYR A 43 1.96 -13.81 11.52
C TYR A 43 1.31 -15.15 11.92
N ALA A 44 -0.02 -15.19 12.03
CA ALA A 44 -0.73 -16.44 12.32
C ALA A 44 -0.56 -17.47 11.20
N MET A 45 -0.55 -17.02 9.95
CA MET A 45 -0.30 -17.82 8.76
C MET A 45 1.17 -18.28 8.66
N LYS A 46 2.08 -17.69 9.44
CA LYS A 46 3.52 -17.85 9.26
C LYS A 46 3.96 -17.59 7.81
N PHE A 47 3.38 -16.53 7.23
CA PHE A 47 3.61 -16.21 5.82
C PHE A 47 5.10 -16.01 5.55
N LYS A 48 5.63 -16.69 4.55
CA LYS A 48 7.03 -16.58 4.14
C LYS A 48 7.28 -15.20 3.54
N ALA A 49 8.19 -14.44 4.14
CA ALA A 49 8.50 -13.08 3.67
C ALA A 49 9.46 -13.04 2.47
N THR A 50 10.28 -14.07 2.29
CA THR A 50 11.34 -14.07 1.27
C THR A 50 10.86 -14.68 -0.05
N ALA A 51 11.03 -13.94 -1.14
CA ALA A 51 10.83 -14.41 -2.50
C ALA A 51 11.96 -15.36 -2.90
N THR A 52 11.64 -16.59 -3.27
CA THR A 52 12.62 -17.62 -3.68
C THR A 52 12.02 -18.51 -4.77
N ALA A 53 12.85 -19.40 -5.34
CA ALA A 53 12.40 -20.40 -6.31
C ALA A 53 11.36 -21.38 -5.74
N GLU A 54 11.28 -21.54 -4.42
CA GLU A 54 10.26 -22.36 -3.74
C GLU A 54 8.82 -21.82 -3.91
N ASP A 55 8.66 -20.60 -4.41
CA ASP A 55 7.37 -20.02 -4.74
C ASP A 55 6.75 -20.59 -6.02
N ILE A 56 7.53 -21.47 -6.70
CA ILE A 56 7.15 -22.14 -7.94
C ILE A 56 7.09 -23.66 -7.70
N ASN A 57 5.94 -24.25 -8.02
CA ASN A 57 5.77 -25.70 -8.00
C ASN A 57 6.32 -26.32 -9.28
N GLY A 58 7.45 -27.02 -9.18
CA GLY A 58 8.14 -27.61 -10.31
C GLY A 58 9.48 -26.96 -10.62
N GLU A 59 9.97 -27.20 -11.83
CA GLU A 59 11.28 -26.68 -12.24
C GLU A 59 11.18 -25.26 -12.76
N VAL A 60 12.13 -24.41 -12.36
CA VAL A 60 12.34 -23.09 -12.96
C VAL A 60 12.90 -23.26 -14.37
N LYS A 61 12.52 -22.39 -15.29
CA LYS A 61 12.94 -22.52 -16.71
C LYS A 61 14.40 -22.15 -16.94
N ASN A 62 14.93 -21.24 -16.14
CA ASN A 62 16.33 -20.84 -16.22
C ASN A 62 17.03 -21.01 -14.89
N VAL A 63 17.64 -22.18 -14.67
CA VAL A 63 18.34 -22.54 -13.42
C VAL A 63 19.63 -21.73 -13.24
N ASP A 64 20.34 -21.44 -14.37
CA ASP A 64 21.61 -20.73 -14.32
C ASP A 64 21.45 -19.24 -14.05
N HIS A 65 20.29 -18.69 -14.39
CA HIS A 65 20.00 -17.29 -14.20
C HIS A 65 18.53 -17.07 -13.77
N PHE A 66 18.24 -17.35 -12.53
CA PHE A 66 16.91 -17.23 -11.95
C PHE A 66 16.45 -15.77 -11.89
N ARG A 67 15.41 -15.44 -12.66
CA ARG A 67 14.75 -14.13 -12.67
C ARG A 67 13.36 -14.27 -12.06
N TYR A 68 13.22 -13.90 -10.80
CA TYR A 68 12.01 -14.12 -10.02
C TYR A 68 10.73 -13.64 -10.71
N ALA A 69 10.73 -12.41 -11.24
CA ALA A 69 9.54 -11.85 -11.88
C ALA A 69 9.12 -12.63 -13.13
N GLU A 70 10.07 -13.05 -13.97
CA GLU A 70 9.81 -13.79 -15.20
C GLU A 70 9.35 -15.21 -14.90
N GLU A 71 10.03 -15.87 -13.96
CA GLU A 71 9.72 -17.25 -13.57
C GLU A 71 8.37 -17.35 -12.85
N THR A 72 8.05 -16.41 -11.94
CA THR A 72 6.75 -16.39 -11.26
C THR A 72 5.61 -16.00 -12.20
N LYS A 73 5.86 -15.16 -13.22
CA LYS A 73 4.86 -14.89 -14.26
C LYS A 73 4.48 -16.18 -15.00
N LEU A 74 5.48 -16.94 -15.46
CA LEU A 74 5.25 -18.20 -16.16
C LEU A 74 4.54 -19.22 -15.26
N ALA A 75 4.95 -19.32 -14.00
CA ALA A 75 4.31 -20.19 -13.04
C ALA A 75 2.85 -19.76 -12.76
N TRP A 76 2.56 -18.47 -12.72
CA TRP A 76 1.18 -17.96 -12.60
C TRP A 76 0.33 -18.33 -13.81
N GLU A 77 0.84 -18.13 -15.03
CA GLU A 77 0.16 -18.48 -16.28
C GLU A 77 -0.12 -19.99 -16.39
N GLU A 78 0.75 -20.82 -15.84
CA GLU A 78 0.63 -22.27 -15.83
C GLU A 78 -0.09 -22.83 -14.58
N GLY A 79 -0.52 -21.98 -13.65
CA GLY A 79 -1.14 -22.41 -12.38
C GLY A 79 -0.16 -23.15 -11.44
N LYS A 80 1.11 -22.82 -11.50
CA LYS A 80 2.21 -23.47 -10.76
C LYS A 80 2.80 -22.62 -9.64
N LEU A 81 2.18 -21.53 -9.25
CA LEU A 81 2.58 -20.82 -8.05
C LEU A 81 2.33 -21.67 -6.80
N SER A 82 3.10 -21.43 -5.74
CA SER A 82 2.87 -22.07 -4.44
C SER A 82 1.46 -21.81 -3.92
N ALA A 83 0.93 -22.72 -3.11
CA ALA A 83 -0.46 -22.67 -2.66
C ALA A 83 -0.77 -21.39 -1.87
N ASP A 84 0.16 -20.92 -1.04
CA ASP A 84 0.00 -19.68 -0.27
C ASP A 84 -0.12 -18.45 -1.18
N LEU A 85 0.65 -18.38 -2.26
CA LEU A 85 0.54 -17.29 -3.24
C LEU A 85 -0.77 -17.38 -4.03
N THR A 86 -1.14 -18.55 -4.48
CA THR A 86 -2.39 -18.76 -5.22
C THR A 86 -3.61 -18.38 -4.37
N GLU A 87 -3.60 -18.74 -3.09
CA GLU A 87 -4.68 -18.38 -2.16
C GLU A 87 -4.77 -16.87 -1.94
N GLU A 88 -3.64 -16.19 -1.70
CA GLU A 88 -3.63 -14.74 -1.51
C GLU A 88 -4.02 -13.98 -2.79
N GLN A 89 -3.58 -14.44 -3.96
CA GLN A 89 -4.01 -13.88 -5.25
C GLN A 89 -5.51 -14.07 -5.49
N HIS A 90 -6.06 -15.22 -5.07
CA HIS A 90 -7.51 -15.44 -5.14
C HIS A 90 -8.28 -14.46 -4.24
N LYS A 91 -7.88 -14.30 -2.98
CA LYS A 91 -8.47 -13.33 -2.05
C LYS A 91 -8.42 -11.91 -2.61
N LEU A 92 -7.28 -11.52 -3.17
CA LEU A 92 -7.08 -10.21 -3.79
C LEU A 92 -7.99 -10.02 -5.02
N THR A 93 -8.14 -11.04 -5.84
CA THR A 93 -9.01 -11.02 -7.03
C THR A 93 -10.47 -10.82 -6.64
N GLU A 94 -10.92 -11.48 -5.59
CA GLU A 94 -12.30 -11.41 -5.11
C GLU A 94 -12.63 -10.08 -4.40
N ALA A 95 -11.65 -9.41 -3.80
CA ALA A 95 -11.88 -8.22 -2.99
C ALA A 95 -12.23 -6.99 -3.83
N ASP A 96 -13.18 -6.18 -3.35
CA ASP A 96 -13.46 -4.82 -3.83
C ASP A 96 -12.57 -3.78 -3.14
N LEU A 97 -12.21 -4.02 -1.87
CA LEU A 97 -11.37 -3.16 -1.04
C LEU A 97 -10.32 -3.99 -0.32
N ILE A 98 -9.09 -3.49 -0.32
CA ILE A 98 -7.98 -4.06 0.43
C ILE A 98 -7.53 -3.07 1.51
N ILE A 99 -7.49 -3.50 2.77
CA ILE A 99 -6.96 -2.74 3.90
C ILE A 99 -5.67 -3.39 4.37
N PHE A 100 -4.57 -2.65 4.28
CA PHE A 100 -3.29 -3.07 4.85
C PHE A 100 -3.19 -2.52 6.27
N GLN A 101 -3.30 -3.40 7.29
CA GLN A 101 -3.27 -3.02 8.70
C GLN A 101 -1.95 -3.46 9.32
N PHE A 102 -1.13 -2.48 9.78
CA PHE A 102 0.23 -2.77 10.25
C PHE A 102 0.77 -1.70 11.23
N PRO A 103 1.79 -2.01 12.04
CA PRO A 103 2.61 -1.02 12.69
C PRO A 103 3.66 -0.49 11.72
N MET A 104 3.90 0.82 11.68
CA MET A 104 5.00 1.38 10.90
C MET A 104 6.33 0.96 11.53
N TYR A 105 7.12 0.18 10.79
CA TYR A 105 8.48 -0.22 11.13
C TYR A 105 9.45 0.45 10.18
N TRP A 106 10.40 1.22 10.74
CA TRP A 106 11.41 1.90 9.92
C TRP A 106 10.83 2.67 8.73
N PHE A 107 9.81 3.50 9.01
CA PHE A 107 9.11 4.36 8.03
C PHE A 107 8.39 3.61 6.90
N THR A 108 8.14 2.32 7.06
CA THR A 108 7.47 1.51 6.05
C THR A 108 6.66 0.37 6.69
N VAL A 109 6.27 -0.62 5.90
CA VAL A 109 5.59 -1.83 6.38
C VAL A 109 6.55 -2.80 7.05
N PRO A 110 6.09 -3.68 7.97
CA PRO A 110 6.89 -4.78 8.48
C PRO A 110 7.38 -5.70 7.37
N ALA A 111 8.55 -6.33 7.57
CA ALA A 111 9.17 -7.22 6.59
C ALA A 111 8.22 -8.31 6.06
N ILE A 112 7.38 -8.87 6.93
CA ILE A 112 6.42 -9.91 6.54
C ILE A 112 5.36 -9.37 5.56
N MET A 113 4.92 -8.13 5.71
CA MET A 113 3.98 -7.48 4.79
C MET A 113 4.68 -7.04 3.49
N LYS A 114 5.94 -6.58 3.55
CA LYS A 114 6.73 -6.32 2.34
C LYS A 114 6.91 -7.62 1.55
N GLY A 115 7.18 -8.72 2.24
CA GLY A 115 7.26 -10.04 1.62
C GLY A 115 5.95 -10.50 0.98
N TRP A 116 4.81 -10.17 1.59
CA TRP A 116 3.50 -10.38 0.96
C TRP A 116 3.40 -9.60 -0.36
N MET A 117 3.77 -8.32 -0.36
CA MET A 117 3.77 -7.49 -1.57
C MET A 117 4.72 -8.04 -2.64
N ASP A 118 5.94 -8.40 -2.26
CA ASP A 118 6.97 -8.91 -3.18
C ASP A 118 6.55 -10.24 -3.84
N ARG A 119 5.84 -11.10 -3.10
CA ARG A 119 5.51 -12.45 -3.55
C ARG A 119 4.13 -12.55 -4.21
N VAL A 120 3.13 -11.83 -3.71
CA VAL A 120 1.74 -11.90 -4.20
C VAL A 120 1.52 -11.05 -5.45
N LEU A 121 2.14 -9.85 -5.50
CA LEU A 121 1.97 -8.92 -6.61
C LEU A 121 2.91 -9.26 -7.78
N THR A 122 2.75 -10.45 -8.35
CA THR A 122 3.61 -10.95 -9.42
C THR A 122 3.37 -10.24 -10.76
N LEU A 123 4.40 -10.21 -11.60
CA LEU A 123 4.29 -9.80 -13.00
C LEU A 123 3.25 -10.67 -13.71
N GLY A 124 2.43 -10.06 -14.53
CA GLY A 124 1.28 -10.68 -15.20
C GLY A 124 0.00 -10.61 -14.37
N PHE A 125 0.04 -11.03 -13.11
CA PHE A 125 -1.12 -10.98 -12.22
C PHE A 125 -1.46 -9.55 -11.77
N ALA A 126 -0.50 -8.83 -11.19
CA ALA A 126 -0.75 -7.52 -10.57
C ALA A 126 -0.35 -6.33 -11.44
N TYR A 127 0.55 -6.52 -12.37
CA TYR A 127 1.03 -5.48 -13.27
C TYR A 127 1.66 -6.06 -14.54
N SER A 128 1.76 -5.22 -15.57
CA SER A 128 2.60 -5.45 -16.75
C SER A 128 3.17 -4.12 -17.25
N GLN A 129 3.97 -4.15 -18.29
CA GLN A 129 4.48 -2.94 -18.92
C GLN A 129 3.34 -2.03 -19.43
N GLU A 130 2.25 -2.62 -19.91
CA GLU A 130 1.07 -1.94 -20.46
C GLU A 130 0.03 -1.63 -19.40
N LYS A 131 -0.04 -2.47 -18.34
CA LYS A 131 -1.06 -2.38 -17.29
C LYS A 131 -0.44 -1.94 -15.98
N ARG A 132 -0.29 -0.61 -15.83
CA ARG A 132 0.27 0.02 -14.62
C ARG A 132 -0.31 1.42 -14.40
N TYR A 133 -0.20 1.94 -13.19
CA TYR A 133 -0.74 3.23 -12.77
C TYR A 133 -2.23 3.37 -13.12
N SER A 134 -2.65 4.47 -13.73
CA SER A 134 -4.06 4.71 -14.13
C SER A 134 -4.63 3.68 -15.11
N GLN A 135 -3.79 2.85 -15.73
CA GLN A 135 -4.17 1.74 -16.60
C GLN A 135 -3.92 0.37 -15.92
N GLY A 136 -3.65 0.36 -14.62
CA GLY A 136 -3.26 -0.83 -13.88
C GLY A 136 -4.35 -1.90 -13.78
N VAL A 137 -3.94 -3.11 -13.41
CA VAL A 137 -4.81 -4.30 -13.35
C VAL A 137 -5.98 -4.10 -12.39
N PHE A 138 -5.73 -3.45 -11.25
CA PHE A 138 -6.71 -3.31 -10.16
C PHE A 138 -7.46 -1.96 -10.15
N LYS A 139 -7.60 -1.31 -11.30
CA LYS A 139 -8.23 0.02 -11.42
C LYS A 139 -9.68 0.11 -10.91
N ASP A 140 -10.35 -1.02 -10.80
CA ASP A 140 -11.73 -1.12 -10.30
C ASP A 140 -11.79 -1.52 -8.81
N LYS A 141 -10.64 -1.62 -8.14
CA LYS A 141 -10.51 -1.99 -6.73
C LYS A 141 -9.96 -0.84 -5.92
N MET A 142 -10.40 -0.74 -4.67
CA MET A 142 -9.87 0.23 -3.70
C MET A 142 -8.79 -0.41 -2.83
N ALA A 143 -7.83 0.38 -2.38
CA ALA A 143 -6.85 -0.04 -1.39
C ALA A 143 -6.51 1.11 -0.45
N MET A 144 -6.19 0.79 0.81
CA MET A 144 -5.74 1.78 1.78
C MET A 144 -4.71 1.21 2.75
N LEU A 145 -3.90 2.11 3.28
CA LEU A 145 -3.00 1.84 4.40
C LEU A 145 -3.69 2.24 5.70
N SER A 146 -3.66 1.37 6.69
CA SER A 146 -4.13 1.62 8.06
C SER A 146 -3.03 1.21 9.02
N PHE A 147 -2.45 2.16 9.77
CA PHE A 147 -1.25 1.85 10.54
C PHE A 147 -1.08 2.72 11.78
N THR A 148 -0.28 2.20 12.71
CA THR A 148 0.17 2.92 13.90
C THR A 148 1.58 3.45 13.70
N THR A 149 1.89 4.58 14.31
CA THR A 149 3.24 5.13 14.40
C THR A 149 3.78 5.05 15.83
N GLY A 150 5.09 5.04 15.98
CA GLY A 150 5.74 5.24 17.29
C GLY A 150 5.87 6.72 17.66
N SER A 151 5.87 7.61 16.67
CA SER A 151 6.05 9.05 16.83
C SER A 151 4.74 9.80 16.67
N GLN A 152 4.68 11.01 17.25
CA GLN A 152 3.51 11.89 17.19
C GLN A 152 3.35 12.52 15.79
N GLU A 153 2.15 12.96 15.47
CA GLU A 153 1.79 13.60 14.20
C GLU A 153 2.70 14.80 13.86
N SER A 154 2.96 15.67 14.83
CA SER A 154 3.81 16.85 14.65
C SER A 154 5.23 16.50 14.17
N MET A 155 5.73 15.32 14.49
CA MET A 155 7.05 14.87 14.02
C MET A 155 7.05 14.48 12.55
N PHE A 156 5.89 14.23 11.96
CA PHE A 156 5.70 13.87 10.55
C PHE A 156 5.06 15.00 9.72
N SER A 157 5.18 16.23 10.15
CA SER A 157 4.80 17.42 9.39
C SER A 157 5.95 17.91 8.49
N ALA A 158 5.66 18.89 7.62
CA ALA A 158 6.65 19.45 6.70
C ALA A 158 7.86 20.06 7.41
N ASP A 159 7.68 20.55 8.64
CA ASP A 159 8.71 21.11 9.54
C ASP A 159 9.04 20.19 10.72
N GLY A 160 8.49 18.98 10.75
CA GLY A 160 8.79 17.97 11.76
C GLY A 160 10.10 17.23 11.50
N ILE A 161 10.68 16.68 12.57
CA ILE A 161 11.98 15.98 12.50
C ILE A 161 11.99 14.79 11.53
N ASN A 162 10.85 14.14 11.33
CA ASN A 162 10.72 12.98 10.42
C ASN A 162 10.32 13.40 8.99
N GLY A 163 10.07 14.69 8.75
CA GLY A 163 9.57 15.19 7.48
C GLY A 163 8.09 14.84 7.21
N ASP A 164 7.58 15.28 6.08
CA ASP A 164 6.18 15.09 5.70
C ASP A 164 5.83 13.61 5.51
N MET A 165 4.76 13.16 6.16
CA MET A 165 4.23 11.81 6.05
C MET A 165 3.90 11.41 4.60
N ASN A 166 3.48 12.35 3.76
CA ASN A 166 3.21 12.05 2.35
C ASN A 166 4.46 11.59 1.59
N VAL A 167 5.64 12.11 1.95
CA VAL A 167 6.93 11.65 1.40
C VAL A 167 7.21 10.22 1.85
N THR A 168 6.99 9.93 3.12
CA THR A 168 7.15 8.58 3.70
C THR A 168 6.23 7.56 3.03
N LEU A 169 4.98 7.93 2.74
CA LEU A 169 3.98 7.03 2.17
C LEU A 169 4.05 6.90 0.64
N TRP A 170 4.79 7.77 -0.04
CA TRP A 170 4.85 7.78 -1.50
C TRP A 170 5.26 6.45 -2.12
N PRO A 171 6.30 5.73 -1.64
CA PRO A 171 6.67 4.42 -2.17
C PRO A 171 5.55 3.40 -2.08
N LEU A 172 4.77 3.41 -1.01
CA LEU A 172 3.65 2.49 -0.80
C LEU A 172 2.44 2.90 -1.63
N GLN A 173 1.98 4.15 -1.50
CA GLN A 173 0.74 4.61 -2.12
C GLN A 173 0.88 4.75 -3.65
N ASN A 174 1.95 5.38 -4.12
CA ASN A 174 2.19 5.53 -5.56
C ASN A 174 2.96 4.35 -6.14
N GLY A 175 4.07 3.94 -5.49
CA GLY A 175 5.00 2.96 -6.04
C GLY A 175 4.48 1.52 -6.02
N ILE A 176 3.55 1.18 -5.14
CA ILE A 176 2.95 -0.16 -5.05
C ILE A 176 1.46 -0.10 -5.41
N LEU A 177 0.64 0.58 -4.60
CA LEU A 177 -0.81 0.52 -4.78
C LEU A 177 -1.26 1.16 -6.09
N HIS A 178 -0.90 2.41 -6.34
CA HIS A 178 -1.25 3.07 -7.60
C HIS A 178 -0.55 2.43 -8.80
N TYR A 179 0.68 1.94 -8.66
CA TYR A 179 1.38 1.22 -9.73
C TYR A 179 0.59 0.00 -10.21
N CYS A 180 -0.01 -0.78 -9.30
CA CYS A 180 -0.89 -1.90 -9.65
C CYS A 180 -2.29 -1.46 -10.11
N GLY A 181 -2.60 -0.17 -10.04
CA GLY A 181 -3.86 0.42 -10.52
C GLY A 181 -4.90 0.72 -9.45
N PHE A 182 -4.69 0.35 -8.19
CA PHE A 182 -5.70 0.58 -7.16
C PHE A 182 -6.13 2.03 -7.05
N GLN A 183 -7.41 2.23 -6.78
CA GLN A 183 -7.96 3.48 -6.28
C GLN A 183 -7.55 3.61 -4.81
N VAL A 184 -6.52 4.42 -4.54
CA VAL A 184 -5.91 4.52 -3.21
C VAL A 184 -6.73 5.49 -2.36
N LEU A 185 -7.31 5.00 -1.27
CA LEU A 185 -7.98 5.85 -0.28
C LEU A 185 -6.94 6.54 0.62
N ALA A 186 -7.33 7.66 1.24
CA ALA A 186 -6.50 8.33 2.22
C ALA A 186 -6.10 7.36 3.34
N PRO A 187 -4.87 7.42 3.87
CA PRO A 187 -4.43 6.51 4.91
C PRO A 187 -5.21 6.71 6.21
N GLN A 188 -5.35 5.65 7.00
CA GLN A 188 -5.74 5.74 8.39
C GLN A 188 -4.50 5.69 9.25
N ILE A 189 -4.20 6.75 9.96
CA ILE A 189 -3.01 6.85 10.80
C ILE A 189 -3.44 6.95 12.26
N PHE A 190 -2.89 6.08 13.08
CA PHE A 190 -3.05 6.10 14.53
C PHE A 190 -1.73 6.58 15.15
N TRP A 191 -1.70 7.85 15.52
CA TRP A 191 -0.50 8.52 15.99
C TRP A 191 -0.08 8.09 17.39
N ALA A 192 1.06 7.43 17.51
CA ALA A 192 1.71 7.07 18.77
C ALA A 192 0.78 6.45 19.83
N PRO A 193 -0.03 5.43 19.55
CA PRO A 193 -1.02 4.91 20.50
C PRO A 193 -0.41 4.36 21.79
N SER A 194 0.86 3.99 21.80
CA SER A 194 1.60 3.55 23.00
C SER A 194 1.98 4.69 23.95
N HIS A 195 1.91 5.94 23.48
CA HIS A 195 2.33 7.12 24.24
C HIS A 195 1.16 8.03 24.65
N VAL A 196 -0.06 7.60 24.44
CA VAL A 196 -1.27 8.36 24.80
C VAL A 196 -2.10 7.64 25.86
N ALA A 197 -2.95 8.39 26.57
CA ALA A 197 -3.83 7.85 27.57
C ALA A 197 -4.86 6.86 27.00
N PRO A 198 -5.39 5.92 27.82
CA PRO A 198 -6.39 4.93 27.36
C PRO A 198 -7.60 5.56 26.67
N GLU A 199 -8.08 6.69 27.16
CA GLU A 199 -9.23 7.43 26.64
C GLU A 199 -8.96 7.93 25.21
N VAL A 200 -7.75 8.40 24.94
CA VAL A 200 -7.32 8.84 23.60
C VAL A 200 -7.25 7.65 22.65
N ARG A 201 -6.74 6.50 23.11
CA ARG A 201 -6.76 5.26 22.31
C ARG A 201 -8.19 4.84 21.98
N GLY A 202 -9.10 4.93 22.96
CA GLY A 202 -10.53 4.69 22.76
C GLY A 202 -11.11 5.60 21.68
N ALA A 203 -10.84 6.90 21.76
CA ALA A 203 -11.29 7.88 20.78
C ALA A 203 -10.72 7.61 19.37
N MET A 204 -9.46 7.19 19.23
CA MET A 204 -8.89 6.77 17.94
C MET A 204 -9.66 5.60 17.32
N LEU A 205 -10.02 4.59 18.12
CA LEU A 205 -10.80 3.45 17.62
C LEU A 205 -12.23 3.84 17.25
N GLU A 206 -12.88 4.72 18.02
CA GLU A 206 -14.22 5.20 17.67
C GLU A 206 -14.20 6.09 16.41
N GLY A 207 -13.18 6.92 16.24
CA GLY A 207 -12.97 7.65 15.00
C GLY A 207 -12.80 6.72 13.79
N TRP A 208 -12.05 5.62 13.97
CA TRP A 208 -11.91 4.59 12.96
C TRP A 208 -13.24 3.88 12.66
N ARG A 209 -14.01 3.48 13.68
CA ARG A 209 -15.35 2.90 13.50
C ARG A 209 -16.27 3.81 12.70
N THR A 210 -16.25 5.10 13.03
CA THR A 210 -17.04 6.13 12.33
C THR A 210 -16.64 6.22 10.86
N ARG A 211 -15.34 6.29 10.56
CA ARG A 211 -14.82 6.34 9.19
C ARG A 211 -15.21 5.09 8.38
N LEU A 212 -15.12 3.91 8.98
CA LEU A 212 -15.47 2.63 8.34
C LEU A 212 -16.92 2.60 7.85
N GLN A 213 -17.84 3.32 8.51
CA GLN A 213 -19.25 3.38 8.08
C GLN A 213 -19.42 4.02 6.70
N GLY A 214 -18.52 4.95 6.32
CA GLY A 214 -18.56 5.63 5.02
C GLY A 214 -17.46 5.21 4.05
N LEU A 215 -16.58 4.29 4.44
CA LEU A 215 -15.32 4.00 3.75
C LEU A 215 -15.47 3.62 2.28
N LEU A 216 -16.46 2.80 1.95
CA LEU A 216 -16.71 2.34 0.58
C LEU A 216 -17.21 3.44 -0.37
N GLY A 217 -17.62 4.59 0.17
CA GLY A 217 -18.03 5.78 -0.57
C GLY A 217 -16.98 6.89 -0.59
N GLU A 218 -15.83 6.70 0.04
CA GLU A 218 -14.77 7.71 0.06
C GLU A 218 -14.19 7.97 -1.33
N LYS A 219 -13.87 9.23 -1.61
CA LYS A 219 -13.17 9.61 -2.84
C LYS A 219 -11.70 9.22 -2.75
N PRO A 220 -11.17 8.49 -3.73
CA PRO A 220 -9.76 8.16 -3.76
C PRO A 220 -8.84 9.38 -3.85
N LEU A 221 -7.60 9.21 -3.42
CA LEU A 221 -6.51 10.15 -3.66
C LEU A 221 -6.28 10.33 -5.17
N SER A 222 -5.85 11.52 -5.54
CA SER A 222 -5.51 11.85 -6.93
C SER A 222 -4.01 11.66 -7.16
N PHE A 223 -3.67 10.93 -8.22
CA PHE A 223 -2.31 10.81 -8.74
C PHE A 223 -2.24 11.43 -10.13
N ILE A 224 -1.03 11.82 -10.55
CA ILE A 224 -0.84 12.36 -11.89
C ILE A 224 -1.06 11.24 -12.91
N PRO A 225 -1.96 11.42 -13.88
CA PRO A 225 -2.22 10.41 -14.91
C PRO A 225 -0.99 10.12 -15.76
N LEU A 226 -0.89 8.88 -16.23
CA LEU A 226 0.27 8.40 -16.99
C LEU A 226 0.50 9.19 -18.30
N ASP A 227 -0.55 9.70 -18.91
CA ASP A 227 -0.50 10.53 -20.13
C ASP A 227 0.12 11.91 -19.93
N CYS A 228 0.26 12.37 -18.67
CA CYS A 228 1.00 13.57 -18.30
C CYS A 228 2.52 13.41 -18.37
N PHE A 229 3.00 12.20 -18.59
CA PHE A 229 4.42 11.87 -18.67
C PHE A 229 4.83 11.56 -20.10
N ASP A 230 6.05 11.95 -20.47
CA ASP A 230 6.64 11.69 -21.80
C ASP A 230 7.34 10.32 -21.81
N LYS A 231 6.74 9.36 -22.50
CA LYS A 231 7.27 8.00 -22.60
C LYS A 231 8.65 7.96 -23.29
N GLU A 232 8.85 8.79 -24.31
CA GLU A 232 10.10 8.83 -25.07
C GLU A 232 11.25 9.45 -24.26
N LYS A 233 10.91 10.28 -23.26
CA LYS A 233 11.86 10.88 -22.31
C LYS A 233 11.94 10.10 -21.00
N GLY A 234 11.64 8.79 -21.01
CA GLY A 234 11.72 7.96 -19.83
C GLY A 234 10.68 8.29 -18.75
N TYR A 235 9.49 8.71 -19.17
CA TYR A 235 8.38 9.09 -18.28
C TYR A 235 8.68 10.31 -17.40
N GLN A 236 9.42 11.27 -17.91
CA GLN A 236 9.51 12.59 -17.29
C GLN A 236 8.18 13.34 -17.46
N LEU A 237 7.85 14.17 -16.47
CA LEU A 237 6.68 15.02 -16.55
C LEU A 237 6.79 15.99 -17.73
N LYS A 238 5.74 16.10 -18.53
CA LYS A 238 5.70 17.01 -19.68
C LYS A 238 5.84 18.46 -19.23
N PRO A 239 6.62 19.31 -19.94
CA PRO A 239 6.87 20.69 -19.55
C PRO A 239 5.59 21.52 -19.33
N GLU A 240 4.62 21.36 -20.23
CA GLU A 240 3.33 22.08 -20.13
C GLU A 240 2.51 21.69 -18.91
N VAL A 241 2.64 20.44 -18.44
CA VAL A 241 1.99 19.97 -17.21
C VAL A 241 2.70 20.56 -16.00
N HIS A 242 4.03 20.59 -16.01
CA HIS A 242 4.84 21.21 -14.96
C HIS A 242 4.52 22.70 -14.83
N GLU A 243 4.54 23.46 -15.93
CA GLU A 243 4.25 24.90 -15.95
C GLU A 243 2.85 25.23 -15.42
N LYS A 244 1.84 24.46 -15.84
CA LYS A 244 0.44 24.64 -15.37
C LYS A 244 0.29 24.50 -13.87
N HIS A 245 1.16 23.74 -13.21
CA HIS A 245 1.07 23.41 -11.79
C HIS A 245 2.20 24.02 -10.94
N ALA A 246 3.15 24.74 -11.55
CA ALA A 246 4.32 25.28 -10.87
C ALA A 246 4.00 26.25 -9.72
N ALA A 247 2.89 26.99 -9.84
CA ALA A 247 2.45 27.96 -8.82
C ALA A 247 1.66 27.33 -7.66
N LYS A 248 1.37 26.02 -7.68
CA LYS A 248 0.63 25.36 -6.61
C LYS A 248 1.50 25.18 -5.39
N GLU A 249 0.89 25.21 -4.20
CA GLU A 249 1.56 24.98 -2.92
C GLU A 249 2.20 23.57 -2.86
N PHE A 250 1.50 22.56 -3.40
CA PHE A 250 1.98 21.19 -3.44
C PHE A 250 2.45 20.81 -4.85
N GLY A 251 3.55 20.09 -4.92
CA GLY A 251 4.08 19.55 -6.15
C GLY A 251 3.23 18.42 -6.73
N LEU A 252 3.49 18.08 -7.99
CA LEU A 252 2.81 17.00 -8.71
C LEU A 252 3.34 15.62 -8.35
N THR A 253 4.59 15.55 -7.88
CA THR A 253 5.27 14.33 -7.44
C THR A 253 6.01 14.64 -6.13
N VAL A 254 6.48 13.60 -5.45
CA VAL A 254 7.28 13.79 -4.23
C VAL A 254 8.57 14.57 -4.49
N GLY A 255 9.14 14.48 -5.71
CA GLY A 255 10.35 15.22 -6.12
C GLY A 255 10.11 16.70 -6.38
N ILE A 256 8.85 17.14 -6.50
CA ILE A 256 8.47 18.56 -6.67
C ILE A 256 7.54 18.94 -5.51
N HIS A 257 7.85 18.50 -4.32
CA HIS A 257 7.03 18.75 -3.14
C HIS A 257 6.93 20.24 -2.83
N LEU A 258 5.73 20.71 -2.50
CA LEU A 258 5.42 22.12 -2.26
C LEU A 258 5.82 23.06 -3.41
N GLY A 259 5.74 22.61 -4.65
CA GLY A 259 6.10 23.40 -5.83
C GLY A 259 7.59 23.69 -5.97
N LYS A 260 8.45 23.03 -5.19
CA LYS A 260 9.90 23.18 -5.22
C LYS A 260 10.56 21.87 -5.60
N ALA A 261 11.59 21.93 -6.41
CA ALA A 261 12.44 20.77 -6.66
C ALA A 261 13.18 20.36 -5.38
N LEU A 262 13.31 19.05 -5.15
CA LEU A 262 14.20 18.54 -4.12
C LEU A 262 15.65 18.91 -4.46
N PRO A 263 16.50 19.18 -3.46
CA PRO A 263 17.92 19.38 -3.70
C PRO A 263 18.54 18.12 -4.31
N PRO A 264 19.62 18.25 -5.11
CA PRO A 264 20.36 17.09 -5.59
C PRO A 264 20.74 16.14 -4.45
N ASN A 265 20.78 14.84 -4.70
CA ASN A 265 21.04 13.81 -3.69
C ASN A 265 22.35 14.02 -2.89
N ASN A 266 23.35 14.65 -3.51
CA ASN A 266 24.61 15.01 -2.84
C ASN A 266 24.53 16.29 -2.00
N GLN A 267 23.37 16.94 -1.94
CA GLN A 267 23.11 18.17 -1.20
C GLN A 267 21.89 18.04 -0.28
N ILE A 268 21.53 16.81 0.12
CA ILE A 268 20.55 16.64 1.19
C ILE A 268 21.12 17.27 2.43
N LYS A 269 20.74 18.51 2.65
CA LYS A 269 21.09 19.24 3.84
C LYS A 269 20.04 18.97 4.89
N ALA A 270 20.43 18.31 5.96
CA ALA A 270 19.87 18.67 7.23
C ALA A 270 20.14 20.17 7.36
N GLY A 271 19.11 21.00 7.25
CA GLY A 271 19.28 22.44 7.31
C GLY A 271 20.03 22.82 8.56
N VAL A 272 21.03 23.67 8.42
CA VAL A 272 21.67 24.35 9.52
C VAL A 272 20.71 25.39 10.05
#